data_ca572088e212d58825ab2f0fe9550f19
#
_entry.id   ca572088e212d58825ab2f0fe9550f19
#
_cell.length_a   1.000
_cell.length_b   1.000
_cell.length_c   1.000
_cell.angle_alpha   90.00
_cell.angle_beta   90.00
_cell.angle_gamma   90.00
#
_symmetry.space_group_name_H-M   'P 1'
#
loop_
_entity.id
_entity.type
_entity.pdbx_description
1 polymer ?
#
loop_
_entity_poly.entity_id
_entity_poly.type
_entity_poly.pdbx_seq_one_letter_code
_entity_poly.pdbx_strand_id
1 'polypeptide(L)'
;MKKLSVFFALAVMAASTLLLTSWMGSTDVTPTGDGVKVGDKAPDFNLKNIDGKMLGLKDLKKEKGVIVLFTCNHCPYAVMYEDRIIALHKKYAPLGYPVVAINPNDPELQPADSFEKMIERAKEKKFSFAYLFDEGQKVYPAYGATRTPHVFLLDKNRVVRYIGAIDDNAQDATAVKTKYLEDAIAALEAGKKPNPNFTKAVGCSIKAKKK
;
A
#
# COMPACT_ATOMS: atom_id res chain seq x y z
N MET A 1 -71.22 -34.03 -45.46
CA MET A 1 -71.74 -34.38 -44.22
C MET A 1 -70.76 -35.20 -43.39
N LYS A 2 -69.56 -34.85 -43.18
CA LYS A 2 -68.63 -35.47 -42.22
C LYS A 2 -67.85 -34.39 -41.51
N LYS A 3 -68.05 -34.28 -40.21
CA LYS A 3 -67.35 -33.36 -39.33
C LYS A 3 -65.96 -33.86 -39.10
N LEU A 4 -64.95 -33.01 -39.36
CA LEU A 4 -63.57 -33.31 -39.08
C LEU A 4 -63.13 -32.43 -37.92
N SER A 5 -62.95 -33.05 -36.77
CA SER A 5 -62.41 -32.39 -35.55
C SER A 5 -60.90 -32.29 -35.65
N VAL A 6 -60.41 -31.09 -35.57
CA VAL A 6 -58.93 -30.83 -35.48
C VAL A 6 -58.61 -30.61 -34.03
N PHE A 7 -57.83 -31.51 -33.46
CA PHE A 7 -57.24 -31.35 -32.11
C PHE A 7 -56.05 -30.43 -32.21
N PHE A 8 -56.12 -29.31 -31.53
CA PHE A 8 -54.96 -28.41 -31.33
C PHE A 8 -54.18 -28.87 -30.08
N ALA A 9 -52.99 -29.42 -30.31
CA ALA A 9 -52.08 -29.72 -29.20
C ALA A 9 -51.26 -28.49 -28.92
N LEU A 10 -51.49 -27.85 -27.73
CA LEU A 10 -50.62 -26.81 -27.17
C LEU A 10 -49.35 -27.45 -26.59
N ALA A 11 -48.21 -27.25 -27.26
CA ALA A 11 -46.89 -27.52 -26.67
C ALA A 11 -46.50 -26.34 -25.82
N VAL A 12 -46.47 -26.53 -24.50
CA VAL A 12 -45.91 -25.55 -23.54
C VAL A 12 -44.37 -25.76 -23.52
N MET A 13 -43.63 -24.87 -24.16
CA MET A 13 -42.18 -24.79 -24.00
C MET A 13 -41.88 -24.05 -22.69
N ALA A 14 -41.46 -24.78 -21.67
CA ALA A 14 -40.87 -24.23 -20.48
C ALA A 14 -39.41 -23.81 -20.79
N ALA A 15 -39.19 -22.50 -20.99
CA ALA A 15 -37.85 -21.92 -21.10
C ALA A 15 -37.22 -21.85 -19.69
N SER A 16 -36.34 -22.80 -19.39
CA SER A 16 -35.53 -22.78 -18.18
C SER A 16 -34.38 -21.77 -18.36
N THR A 17 -34.55 -20.55 -17.87
CA THR A 17 -33.45 -19.57 -17.76
C THR A 17 -32.52 -19.99 -16.61
N LEU A 18 -31.37 -20.61 -16.98
CA LEU A 18 -30.26 -20.79 -16.06
C LEU A 18 -29.65 -19.40 -15.77
N LEU A 19 -29.93 -18.87 -14.60
CA LEU A 19 -29.18 -17.75 -14.00
C LEU A 19 -27.78 -18.24 -13.61
N LEU A 20 -26.80 -18.04 -14.49
CA LEU A 20 -25.41 -18.15 -14.14
C LEU A 20 -25.03 -16.97 -13.23
N THR A 21 -25.15 -17.16 -11.92
CA THR A 21 -24.52 -16.28 -10.95
C THR A 21 -23.04 -16.51 -11.02
N SER A 22 -22.33 -15.67 -11.80
CA SER A 22 -20.87 -15.61 -11.75
C SER A 22 -20.48 -15.05 -10.36
N TRP A 23 -20.10 -15.95 -9.50
CA TRP A 23 -19.46 -15.66 -8.25
C TRP A 23 -18.08 -15.06 -8.59
N MET A 24 -17.98 -13.73 -8.57
CA MET A 24 -16.68 -13.05 -8.57
C MET A 24 -15.99 -13.40 -7.25
N GLY A 25 -15.22 -14.47 -7.26
CA GLY A 25 -14.32 -14.82 -6.19
C GLY A 25 -13.32 -13.67 -6.03
N SER A 26 -13.35 -12.98 -4.89
CA SER A 26 -12.21 -12.19 -4.44
C SER A 26 -11.00 -13.13 -4.40
N THR A 27 -10.07 -12.94 -5.31
CA THR A 27 -8.77 -13.57 -5.20
C THR A 27 -8.05 -12.86 -4.05
N ASP A 28 -8.21 -13.37 -2.83
CA ASP A 28 -7.29 -13.10 -1.75
C ASP A 28 -5.91 -13.57 -2.24
N VAL A 29 -5.07 -12.61 -2.63
CA VAL A 29 -3.68 -12.87 -2.98
C VAL A 29 -2.99 -13.28 -1.69
N THR A 30 -2.87 -14.57 -1.46
CA THR A 30 -2.03 -15.13 -0.39
C THR A 30 -0.60 -14.66 -0.66
N PRO A 31 0.06 -13.97 0.29
CA PRO A 31 1.43 -13.53 0.11
C PRO A 31 2.34 -14.75 -0.12
N THR A 32 2.93 -14.85 -1.28
CA THR A 32 4.07 -15.75 -1.49
C THR A 32 5.23 -15.17 -0.66
N GLY A 33 5.95 -16.01 0.09
CA GLY A 33 6.93 -15.60 1.11
C GLY A 33 8.07 -14.66 0.69
N ASP A 34 8.14 -14.28 -0.58
CA ASP A 34 9.16 -13.38 -1.15
C ASP A 34 8.74 -11.90 -1.19
N GLY A 35 7.52 -11.55 -0.75
CA GLY A 35 6.97 -10.20 -0.89
C GLY A 35 6.62 -9.82 -2.33
N VAL A 36 6.22 -8.55 -2.53
CA VAL A 36 5.86 -8.04 -3.86
C VAL A 36 7.08 -7.61 -4.67
N LYS A 37 6.95 -7.69 -5.99
CA LYS A 37 7.93 -7.19 -6.98
C LYS A 37 7.33 -6.03 -7.77
N VAL A 38 8.19 -5.27 -8.42
CA VAL A 38 7.74 -4.24 -9.36
C VAL A 38 6.93 -4.88 -10.48
N GLY A 39 5.70 -4.39 -10.68
CA GLY A 39 4.72 -4.95 -11.61
C GLY A 39 3.60 -5.74 -10.94
N ASP A 40 3.78 -6.20 -9.71
CA ASP A 40 2.76 -6.92 -8.96
C ASP A 40 1.66 -5.97 -8.47
N LYS A 41 0.48 -6.52 -8.24
CA LYS A 41 -0.59 -5.85 -7.51
C LYS A 41 -0.20 -5.81 -6.02
N ALA A 42 -0.24 -4.63 -5.42
CA ALA A 42 0.03 -4.48 -4.00
C ALA A 42 -1.04 -5.21 -3.17
N PRO A 43 -0.66 -5.94 -2.11
CA PRO A 43 -1.59 -6.47 -1.13
C PRO A 43 -2.40 -5.34 -0.50
N ASP A 44 -3.71 -5.55 -0.34
CA ASP A 44 -4.55 -4.62 0.41
C ASP A 44 -4.24 -4.72 1.91
N PHE A 45 -4.51 -3.66 2.62
CA PHE A 45 -4.46 -3.62 4.06
C PHE A 45 -5.64 -2.81 4.61
N ASN A 46 -5.94 -3.01 5.88
CA ASN A 46 -6.87 -2.19 6.63
C ASN A 46 -6.34 -2.09 8.06
N LEU A 47 -5.63 -1.01 8.35
CA LEU A 47 -4.87 -0.82 9.57
C LEU A 47 -5.38 0.38 10.37
N LYS A 48 -5.16 0.34 11.67
CA LYS A 48 -5.52 1.43 12.58
C LYS A 48 -4.56 2.61 12.40
N ASN A 49 -5.11 3.78 12.08
CA ASN A 49 -4.38 5.04 12.02
C ASN A 49 -4.28 5.67 13.42
N ILE A 50 -3.30 6.55 13.61
CA ILE A 50 -3.07 7.30 14.87
C ILE A 50 -4.28 8.14 15.32
N ASP A 51 -5.22 8.48 14.44
CA ASP A 51 -6.50 9.14 14.79
C ASP A 51 -7.58 8.15 15.26
N GLY A 52 -7.25 6.88 15.38
CA GLY A 52 -8.12 5.80 15.81
C GLY A 52 -9.00 5.20 14.71
N LYS A 53 -9.01 5.76 13.51
CA LYS A 53 -9.80 5.25 12.39
C LYS A 53 -9.04 4.16 11.64
N MET A 54 -9.79 3.29 10.97
CA MET A 54 -9.21 2.30 10.05
C MET A 54 -8.99 2.95 8.68
N LEU A 55 -7.85 2.62 8.05
CA LEU A 55 -7.53 3.05 6.69
C LEU A 55 -6.93 1.90 5.90
N GLY A 56 -7.44 1.71 4.68
CA GLY A 56 -6.94 0.72 3.72
C GLY A 56 -6.67 1.30 2.34
N LEU A 57 -6.01 0.56 1.47
CA LEU A 57 -5.77 0.99 0.08
C LEU A 57 -7.07 1.25 -0.69
N LYS A 58 -8.13 0.50 -0.38
CA LYS A 58 -9.46 0.67 -0.98
C LYS A 58 -10.07 2.05 -0.73
N ASP A 59 -9.69 2.71 0.39
CA ASP A 59 -10.23 4.02 0.76
C ASP A 59 -9.58 5.15 -0.06
N LEU A 60 -8.44 4.86 -0.69
CA LEU A 60 -7.63 5.78 -1.50
C LEU A 60 -7.92 5.67 -3.02
N LYS A 61 -9.10 5.18 -3.42
CA LYS A 61 -9.44 4.89 -4.84
C LYS A 61 -9.35 6.09 -5.78
N LYS A 62 -9.50 7.30 -5.26
CA LYS A 62 -9.47 8.53 -6.05
C LYS A 62 -8.05 9.02 -6.35
N GLU A 63 -7.05 8.45 -5.68
CA GLU A 63 -5.66 8.85 -5.81
C GLU A 63 -5.02 8.29 -7.08
N LYS A 64 -4.15 9.07 -7.72
CA LYS A 64 -3.36 8.66 -8.90
C LYS A 64 -2.33 7.59 -8.56
N GLY A 65 -1.90 7.56 -7.32
CA GLY A 65 -0.97 6.58 -6.76
C GLY A 65 -0.95 6.66 -5.25
N VAL A 66 -0.14 5.83 -4.61
CA VAL A 66 0.05 5.84 -3.15
C VAL A 66 1.52 5.57 -2.86
N ILE A 67 2.10 6.37 -1.97
CA ILE A 67 3.42 6.11 -1.41
C ILE A 67 3.22 5.32 -0.11
N VAL A 68 3.34 3.99 -0.16
CA VAL A 68 3.36 3.14 1.04
C VAL A 68 4.78 3.14 1.58
N LEU A 69 4.93 3.55 2.84
CA LEU A 69 6.23 3.72 3.49
C LEU A 69 6.26 2.97 4.82
N PHE A 70 7.02 1.90 4.90
CA PHE A 70 7.32 1.27 6.19
C PHE A 70 8.35 2.11 6.94
N THR A 71 7.96 2.63 8.10
CA THR A 71 8.79 3.49 8.95
C THR A 71 8.52 3.22 10.42
N CYS A 72 9.27 3.84 11.33
CA CYS A 72 9.07 3.67 12.78
C CYS A 72 9.66 4.85 13.55
N ASN A 73 9.41 4.92 14.86
CA ASN A 73 9.83 6.05 15.68
C ASN A 73 11.29 5.98 16.15
N HIS A 74 11.84 4.77 16.36
CA HIS A 74 13.13 4.59 17.04
C HIS A 74 14.33 4.49 16.10
N CYS A 75 14.13 4.04 14.85
CA CYS A 75 15.24 3.83 13.91
C CYS A 75 15.90 5.17 13.55
N PRO A 76 17.21 5.36 13.78
CA PRO A 76 17.88 6.62 13.42
C PRO A 76 17.67 7.01 11.95
N TYR A 77 17.71 6.06 11.03
CA TYR A 77 17.44 6.33 9.62
C TYR A 77 16.01 6.82 9.38
N ALA A 78 15.01 6.21 10.04
CA ALA A 78 13.63 6.66 9.92
C ALA A 78 13.47 8.10 10.46
N VAL A 79 14.09 8.38 11.62
CA VAL A 79 14.09 9.71 12.25
C VAL A 79 14.76 10.76 11.36
N MET A 80 15.91 10.45 10.73
CA MET A 80 16.59 11.35 9.80
C MET A 80 15.72 11.70 8.56
N TYR A 81 14.77 10.84 8.20
CA TYR A 81 13.91 11.06 7.06
C TYR A 81 12.58 11.75 7.38
N GLU A 82 12.20 11.94 8.65
CA GLU A 82 10.87 12.45 9.03
C GLU A 82 10.50 13.76 8.33
N ASP A 83 11.39 14.75 8.38
CA ASP A 83 11.12 16.06 7.77
C ASP A 83 10.99 15.95 6.24
N ARG A 84 11.77 15.05 5.61
CA ARG A 84 11.67 14.76 4.17
C ARG A 84 10.35 14.05 3.83
N ILE A 85 9.89 13.13 4.67
CA ILE A 85 8.61 12.43 4.50
C ILE A 85 7.45 13.42 4.63
N ILE A 86 7.50 14.34 5.60
CA ILE A 86 6.52 15.43 5.76
C ILE A 86 6.50 16.31 4.49
N ALA A 87 7.67 16.70 4.00
CA ALA A 87 7.80 17.51 2.78
C ALA A 87 7.28 16.76 1.54
N LEU A 88 7.59 15.47 1.40
CA LEU A 88 7.08 14.61 0.34
C LEU A 88 5.56 14.54 0.36
N HIS A 89 4.95 14.30 1.52
CA HIS A 89 3.48 14.27 1.62
C HIS A 89 2.88 15.62 1.24
N LYS A 90 3.41 16.72 1.80
CA LYS A 90 2.93 18.08 1.49
C LYS A 90 3.01 18.39 0.00
N LYS A 91 4.07 17.94 -0.68
CA LYS A 91 4.29 18.17 -2.12
C LYS A 91 3.40 17.30 -2.99
N TYR A 92 3.29 16.01 -2.67
CA TYR A 92 2.73 15.01 -3.59
C TYR A 92 1.30 14.61 -3.29
N ALA A 93 0.77 14.77 -2.06
CA ALA A 93 -0.63 14.47 -1.78
C ALA A 93 -1.61 15.32 -2.59
N PRO A 94 -1.40 16.65 -2.77
CA PRO A 94 -2.26 17.46 -3.66
C PRO A 94 -2.20 17.04 -5.13
N LEU A 95 -1.14 16.33 -5.53
CA LEU A 95 -0.97 15.80 -6.88
C LEU A 95 -1.57 14.38 -7.04
N GLY A 96 -2.15 13.82 -5.97
CA GLY A 96 -2.77 12.50 -5.95
C GLY A 96 -1.80 11.36 -5.59
N TYR A 97 -0.71 11.65 -4.87
CA TYR A 97 0.24 10.66 -4.35
C TYR A 97 0.46 10.86 -2.84
N PRO A 98 -0.54 10.58 -2.00
CA PRO A 98 -0.39 10.68 -0.55
C PRO A 98 0.62 9.66 -0.02
N VAL A 99 1.33 10.04 1.05
CA VAL A 99 2.11 9.11 1.86
C VAL A 99 1.17 8.41 2.83
N VAL A 100 1.28 7.09 2.89
CA VAL A 100 0.70 6.22 3.92
C VAL A 100 1.86 5.53 4.62
N ALA A 101 2.22 6.02 5.78
CA ALA A 101 3.26 5.44 6.62
C ALA A 101 2.71 4.28 7.44
N ILE A 102 3.48 3.19 7.56
CA ILE A 102 3.11 2.00 8.32
C ILE A 102 4.25 1.65 9.27
N ASN A 103 3.95 1.58 10.57
CA ASN A 103 4.90 1.06 11.55
C ASN A 103 4.74 -0.46 11.66
N PRO A 104 5.78 -1.24 11.27
CA PRO A 104 5.73 -2.70 11.25
C PRO A 104 6.30 -3.34 12.51
N ASN A 105 6.83 -2.56 13.45
CA ASN A 105 7.60 -3.10 14.57
C ASN A 105 6.71 -3.63 15.70
N ASP A 106 7.14 -4.73 16.30
CA ASP A 106 6.53 -5.28 17.50
C ASP A 106 6.89 -4.38 18.71
N PRO A 107 5.90 -3.81 19.42
CA PRO A 107 6.14 -2.97 20.59
C PRO A 107 6.67 -3.74 21.80
N GLU A 108 6.50 -5.06 21.88
CA GLU A 108 7.14 -5.89 22.92
C GLU A 108 8.66 -5.92 22.74
N LEU A 109 9.13 -5.93 21.48
CA LEU A 109 10.56 -5.88 21.16
C LEU A 109 11.12 -4.46 21.10
N GLN A 110 10.27 -3.48 20.78
CA GLN A 110 10.65 -2.09 20.65
C GLN A 110 9.54 -1.17 21.20
N PRO A 111 9.52 -0.91 22.53
CA PRO A 111 8.46 -0.12 23.17
C PRO A 111 8.31 1.32 22.63
N ALA A 112 9.39 1.91 22.08
CA ALA A 112 9.35 3.23 21.46
C ALA A 112 8.51 3.26 20.15
N ASP A 113 8.12 2.10 19.62
CA ASP A 113 7.28 1.95 18.45
C ASP A 113 5.85 1.52 18.77
N SER A 114 5.43 1.62 20.05
CA SER A 114 4.05 1.34 20.44
C SER A 114 3.08 2.34 19.80
N PHE A 115 1.81 1.96 19.74
CA PHE A 115 0.77 2.81 19.13
C PHE A 115 0.66 4.17 19.84
N GLU A 116 0.79 4.21 21.17
CA GLU A 116 0.79 5.45 21.96
C GLU A 116 1.99 6.33 21.59
N LYS A 117 3.16 5.72 21.41
CA LYS A 117 4.38 6.44 21.00
C LYS A 117 4.32 6.95 19.57
N MET A 118 3.59 6.26 18.68
CA MET A 118 3.29 6.77 17.33
C MET A 118 2.45 8.05 17.41
N ILE A 119 1.42 8.09 18.26
CA ILE A 119 0.56 9.28 18.45
C ILE A 119 1.40 10.44 19.02
N GLU A 120 2.23 10.19 20.05
CA GLU A 120 3.13 11.19 20.62
C GLU A 120 4.08 11.75 19.55
N ARG A 121 4.74 10.87 18.78
CA ARG A 121 5.69 11.27 17.74
C ARG A 121 5.03 12.07 16.62
N ALA A 122 3.87 11.62 16.15
CA ALA A 122 3.13 12.31 15.11
C ALA A 122 2.68 13.71 15.54
N LYS A 123 2.30 13.88 16.81
CA LYS A 123 1.96 15.19 17.39
C LYS A 123 3.18 16.09 17.49
N GLU A 124 4.30 15.59 18.02
CA GLU A 124 5.56 16.31 18.15
C GLU A 124 6.05 16.84 16.80
N LYS A 125 6.09 15.97 15.80
CA LYS A 125 6.60 16.25 14.46
C LYS A 125 5.55 16.84 13.51
N LYS A 126 4.29 16.97 13.96
CA LYS A 126 3.17 17.49 13.16
C LYS A 126 2.99 16.71 11.85
N PHE A 127 2.98 15.37 11.93
CA PHE A 127 2.74 14.54 10.75
C PHE A 127 1.41 14.89 10.10
N SER A 128 1.44 15.17 8.81
CA SER A 128 0.25 15.51 8.00
C SER A 128 -0.25 14.33 7.17
N PHE A 129 0.39 13.18 7.26
CA PHE A 129 0.08 11.93 6.56
C PHE A 129 -0.51 10.87 7.50
N ALA A 130 -1.16 9.86 6.94
CA ALA A 130 -1.64 8.71 7.70
C ALA A 130 -0.45 7.91 8.25
N TYR A 131 -0.49 7.59 9.55
CA TYR A 131 0.52 6.76 10.20
C TYR A 131 -0.15 5.56 10.85
N LEU A 132 -0.04 4.41 10.22
CA LEU A 132 -0.77 3.19 10.51
C LEU A 132 0.09 2.23 11.32
N PHE A 133 -0.57 1.42 12.16
CA PHE A 133 0.08 0.39 12.96
C PHE A 133 -0.20 -1.01 12.40
N ASP A 134 0.83 -1.75 12.01
CA ASP A 134 0.73 -3.17 11.59
C ASP A 134 0.79 -4.09 12.82
N GLU A 135 -0.21 -3.95 13.72
CA GLU A 135 -0.28 -4.65 15.00
C GLU A 135 -0.12 -6.18 14.86
N GLY A 136 -0.70 -6.75 13.82
CA GLY A 136 -0.62 -8.18 13.54
C GLY A 136 0.63 -8.60 12.77
N GLN A 137 1.49 -7.67 12.38
CA GLN A 137 2.69 -7.91 11.57
C GLN A 137 2.40 -8.73 10.30
N LYS A 138 1.27 -8.47 9.63
CA LYS A 138 0.82 -9.20 8.43
C LYS A 138 1.13 -8.44 7.13
N VAL A 139 1.16 -7.11 7.21
CA VAL A 139 1.28 -6.26 6.02
C VAL A 139 2.73 -6.16 5.56
N TYR A 140 3.67 -5.90 6.49
CA TYR A 140 5.08 -5.76 6.09
C TYR A 140 5.65 -7.02 5.40
N PRO A 141 5.35 -8.26 5.84
CA PRO A 141 5.85 -9.45 5.13
C PRO A 141 5.18 -9.63 3.77
N ALA A 142 3.90 -9.29 3.65
CA ALA A 142 3.17 -9.37 2.39
C ALA A 142 3.76 -8.42 1.33
N TYR A 143 4.27 -7.26 1.77
CA TYR A 143 5.01 -6.35 0.90
C TYR A 143 6.47 -6.77 0.68
N GLY A 144 7.02 -7.64 1.51
CA GLY A 144 8.47 -7.95 1.51
C GLY A 144 9.31 -6.82 2.10
N ALA A 145 8.72 -5.97 2.95
CA ALA A 145 9.46 -4.92 3.63
C ALA A 145 10.43 -5.53 4.65
N THR A 146 11.67 -5.08 4.66
CA THR A 146 12.74 -5.65 5.51
C THR A 146 13.38 -4.62 6.40
N ARG A 147 13.15 -3.33 6.13
CA ARG A 147 13.80 -2.20 6.80
C ARG A 147 12.82 -1.06 7.06
N THR A 148 13.24 -0.14 7.92
CA THR A 148 12.61 1.16 8.11
C THR A 148 13.67 2.26 7.94
N PRO A 149 13.49 3.23 6.99
CA PRO A 149 12.39 3.31 6.02
C PRO A 149 12.52 2.33 4.83
N HIS A 150 11.37 1.94 4.24
CA HIS A 150 11.29 1.17 2.99
C HIS A 150 10.07 1.61 2.19
N VAL A 151 10.28 2.07 0.97
CA VAL A 151 9.25 2.69 0.11
C VAL A 151 8.71 1.70 -0.91
N PHE A 152 7.39 1.77 -1.13
CA PHE A 152 6.67 1.12 -2.23
C PHE A 152 5.78 2.16 -2.89
N LEU A 153 6.09 2.57 -4.12
CA LEU A 153 5.27 3.49 -4.90
C LEU A 153 4.27 2.68 -5.73
N LEU A 154 2.99 2.94 -5.52
CA LEU A 154 1.88 2.31 -6.23
C LEU A 154 1.29 3.30 -7.23
N ASP A 155 0.85 2.80 -8.41
CA ASP A 155 0.06 3.58 -9.35
C ASP A 155 -1.45 3.61 -9.00
N LYS A 156 -2.26 4.24 -9.83
CA LYS A 156 -3.74 4.31 -9.68
C LYS A 156 -4.42 2.94 -9.64
N ASN A 157 -3.81 1.93 -10.23
CA ASN A 157 -4.32 0.56 -10.24
C ASN A 157 -3.76 -0.26 -9.06
N ARG A 158 -3.00 0.36 -8.16
CA ARG A 158 -2.31 -0.31 -7.05
C ARG A 158 -1.26 -1.33 -7.51
N VAL A 159 -0.69 -1.11 -8.70
CA VAL A 159 0.46 -1.87 -9.16
C VAL A 159 1.73 -1.21 -8.64
N VAL A 160 2.63 -2.00 -8.08
CA VAL A 160 3.93 -1.55 -7.57
C VAL A 160 4.79 -1.07 -8.74
N ARG A 161 5.25 0.18 -8.68
CA ARG A 161 6.05 0.82 -9.73
C ARG A 161 7.48 1.11 -9.32
N TYR A 162 7.69 1.28 -8.02
CA TYR A 162 9.04 1.46 -7.47
C TYR A 162 9.09 0.83 -6.07
N ILE A 163 10.24 0.24 -5.74
CA ILE A 163 10.56 -0.30 -4.42
C ILE A 163 11.94 0.19 -4.02
N GLY A 164 12.13 0.71 -2.79
CA GLY A 164 13.47 1.02 -2.31
C GLY A 164 13.61 2.16 -1.32
N ALA A 165 14.65 2.98 -1.52
CA ALA A 165 14.98 4.14 -0.70
C ALA A 165 14.20 5.39 -1.14
N ILE A 166 14.16 6.41 -0.27
CA ILE A 166 13.58 7.73 -0.59
C ILE A 166 14.54 8.47 -1.54
N ASP A 167 15.81 8.51 -1.19
CA ASP A 167 16.89 9.15 -1.94
C ASP A 167 18.23 8.43 -1.70
N ASP A 168 19.33 8.96 -2.21
CA ASP A 168 20.67 8.36 -2.12
C ASP A 168 21.45 8.76 -0.86
N ASN A 169 20.91 9.64 0.00
CA ASN A 169 21.60 10.09 1.21
C ASN A 169 20.68 10.26 2.41
N ALA A 170 20.66 9.25 3.29
CA ALA A 170 19.86 9.30 4.50
C ALA A 170 20.35 10.34 5.51
N GLN A 171 21.68 10.52 5.61
CA GLN A 171 22.31 11.29 6.67
C GLN A 171 22.25 12.80 6.42
N ASP A 172 22.41 13.21 5.16
CA ASP A 172 22.48 14.63 4.81
C ASP A 172 21.56 14.94 3.63
N ALA A 173 20.45 15.62 3.92
CA ALA A 173 19.48 16.03 2.92
C ALA A 173 20.06 17.03 1.89
N THR A 174 21.11 17.78 2.27
CA THR A 174 21.75 18.77 1.37
C THR A 174 22.72 18.12 0.40
N ALA A 175 23.22 16.91 0.73
CA ALA A 175 24.12 16.13 -0.09
C ALA A 175 23.39 15.11 -1.00
N VAL A 176 22.05 15.11 -1.03
CA VAL A 176 21.25 14.26 -1.92
C VAL A 176 21.50 14.65 -3.38
N LYS A 177 21.92 13.67 -4.16
CA LYS A 177 22.16 13.80 -5.62
C LYS A 177 21.03 13.18 -6.43
N THR A 178 20.43 12.10 -5.94
CA THR A 178 19.38 11.34 -6.63
C THR A 178 18.16 11.17 -5.72
N LYS A 179 17.05 11.70 -6.17
CA LYS A 179 15.76 11.66 -5.44
C LYS A 179 14.90 10.52 -5.95
N TYR A 180 15.32 9.29 -5.72
CA TYR A 180 14.72 8.07 -6.31
C TYR A 180 13.19 8.04 -6.32
N LEU A 181 12.54 8.35 -5.18
CA LEU A 181 11.09 8.35 -5.09
C LEU A 181 10.46 9.49 -5.91
N GLU A 182 11.02 10.70 -5.84
CA GLU A 182 10.51 11.84 -6.60
C GLU A 182 10.67 11.61 -8.10
N ASP A 183 11.81 11.06 -8.53
CA ASP A 183 12.09 10.72 -9.93
C ASP A 183 11.14 9.62 -10.43
N ALA A 184 10.81 8.65 -9.56
CA ALA A 184 9.84 7.60 -9.87
C ALA A 184 8.43 8.17 -10.04
N ILE A 185 8.00 9.11 -9.19
CA ILE A 185 6.70 9.79 -9.33
C ILE A 185 6.67 10.62 -10.63
N ALA A 186 7.74 11.38 -10.91
CA ALA A 186 7.83 12.17 -12.14
C ALA A 186 7.75 11.31 -13.41
N ALA A 187 8.36 10.12 -13.38
CA ALA A 187 8.25 9.16 -14.48
C ALA A 187 6.80 8.68 -14.68
N LEU A 188 6.07 8.37 -13.58
CA LEU A 188 4.66 7.97 -13.66
C LEU A 188 3.77 9.09 -14.20
N GLU A 189 3.96 10.34 -13.75
CA GLU A 189 3.23 11.50 -14.26
C GLU A 189 3.48 11.74 -15.76
N ALA A 190 4.69 11.42 -16.23
CA ALA A 190 5.04 11.46 -17.65
C ALA A 190 4.58 10.22 -18.46
N GLY A 191 3.83 9.28 -17.84
CA GLY A 191 3.39 8.03 -18.48
C GLY A 191 4.54 7.04 -18.73
N LYS A 192 5.68 7.22 -18.08
CA LYS A 192 6.88 6.39 -18.24
C LYS A 192 7.03 5.40 -17.08
N LYS A 193 7.83 4.36 -17.29
CA LYS A 193 8.26 3.47 -16.21
C LYS A 193 9.41 4.13 -15.44
N PRO A 194 9.43 4.07 -14.09
CA PRO A 194 10.57 4.53 -13.31
C PRO A 194 11.86 3.78 -13.68
N ASN A 195 12.99 4.50 -13.69
CA ASN A 195 14.31 3.94 -13.89
C ASN A 195 15.33 4.72 -13.06
N PRO A 196 15.93 4.15 -11.99
CA PRO A 196 15.68 2.77 -11.53
C PRO A 196 14.27 2.59 -10.96
N ASN A 197 13.68 1.40 -11.14
CA ASN A 197 12.42 1.01 -10.52
C ASN A 197 12.61 0.23 -9.20
N PHE A 198 13.85 -0.08 -8.86
CA PHE A 198 14.26 -0.73 -7.64
C PHE A 198 15.58 -0.15 -7.14
N THR A 199 15.66 0.12 -5.83
CA THR A 199 16.90 0.47 -5.13
C THR A 199 16.94 -0.26 -3.78
N LYS A 200 18.13 -0.39 -3.20
CA LYS A 200 18.27 -1.01 -1.89
C LYS A 200 17.73 -0.07 -0.80
N ALA A 201 16.79 -0.52 -0.01
CA ALA A 201 16.36 0.21 1.18
C ALA A 201 17.49 0.27 2.22
N VAL A 202 17.71 1.46 2.79
CA VAL A 202 18.74 1.71 3.81
C VAL A 202 18.05 2.07 5.12
N GLY A 203 18.33 1.30 6.17
CA GLY A 203 17.69 1.51 7.47
C GLY A 203 17.88 0.33 8.42
N CYS A 204 17.20 0.39 9.56
CA CYS A 204 17.19 -0.67 10.55
C CYS A 204 16.31 -1.84 10.11
N SER A 205 16.65 -3.05 10.52
CA SER A 205 15.77 -4.21 10.32
C SER A 205 14.47 -4.07 11.11
N ILE A 206 13.37 -4.52 10.54
CA ILE A 206 12.07 -4.59 11.21
C ILE A 206 12.18 -5.51 12.44
N LYS A 207 11.57 -5.09 13.57
CA LYS A 207 11.50 -5.86 14.81
C LYS A 207 10.31 -6.80 14.72
N ALA A 208 10.57 -7.99 14.21
CA ALA A 208 9.55 -9.01 13.99
C ALA A 208 9.38 -9.90 15.22
N LYS A 209 8.14 -10.15 15.61
CA LYS A 209 7.80 -11.14 16.64
C LYS A 209 8.32 -12.51 16.20
N LYS A 210 9.03 -13.20 17.09
CA LYS A 210 9.44 -14.59 16.81
C LYS A 210 8.18 -15.46 16.71
N LYS A 211 8.09 -16.21 15.62
CA LYS A 211 7.05 -17.21 15.44
C LYS A 211 7.28 -18.40 16.39
#